data_2b094e7aedff45ae201d037d3c84055c
#
_entry.id   2b094e7aedff45ae201d037d3c84055c
#
_cell.length_a   1.000
_cell.length_b   1.000
_cell.length_c   1.000
_cell.angle_alpha   90.00
_cell.angle_beta   90.00
_cell.angle_gamma   90.00
#
_symmetry.space_group_name_H-M   'P 1'
#
loop_
_entity.id
_entity.type
_entity.pdbx_description
1 polymer ?
#
loop_
_entity_poly.entity_id
_entity_poly.type
_entity_poly.pdbx_seq_one_letter_code
_entity_poly.pdbx_strand_id
1 'polypeptide(L)'
;MGVIIGIDVGGTTTKIVGVSVKKDGKTELIKPQFVKANDPITAIYGAFGKFTDENGLKLSDIDKIMMTGVGASYVKGDIYGLRCEKVSEFYATGLGGLFTAELDSALVVSMGTGTAVVHAKRGGDMVYLGGTGVGGGTLVGLSKLLIKADVISHIEEYSKGGDLSKIDLRIKDISQDDGLLNSELTASNFGNVSDMATKEDVALGILNMVYETIGMISIFAARSVGAKRVVLTGNLTRIGCCSEKFDFFNKMQDTYGVQFIIPEGAEYATVIGTALYGLERGTNI
;
A
#
# COMPACT_ATOMS: atom_id res chain seq x y z
N MET A 1 -0.10 9.20 -29.00
CA MET A 1 -0.83 9.36 -27.75
C MET A 1 0.16 10.01 -26.79
N GLY A 2 -0.20 11.11 -26.19
CA GLY A 2 0.68 11.80 -25.23
C GLY A 2 0.78 11.06 -23.91
N VAL A 3 1.47 11.67 -22.96
CA VAL A 3 1.64 11.13 -21.61
C VAL A 3 0.38 11.41 -20.78
N ILE A 4 -0.12 10.42 -20.08
CA ILE A 4 -1.13 10.61 -19.02
C ILE A 4 -0.42 10.66 -17.68
N ILE A 5 -0.63 11.74 -16.93
CA ILE A 5 -0.07 11.89 -15.59
C ILE A 5 -1.09 11.37 -14.56
N GLY A 6 -0.66 10.47 -13.68
CA GLY A 6 -1.38 10.09 -12.48
C GLY A 6 -0.84 10.82 -11.26
N ILE A 7 -1.74 11.32 -10.40
CA ILE A 7 -1.37 11.94 -9.12
C ILE A 7 -2.26 11.33 -8.02
N ASP A 8 -1.62 10.74 -7.01
CA ASP A 8 -2.26 10.26 -5.79
C ASP A 8 -1.91 11.20 -4.64
N VAL A 9 -2.92 11.93 -4.15
CA VAL A 9 -2.76 12.91 -3.07
C VAL A 9 -3.25 12.30 -1.77
N GLY A 10 -2.37 11.52 -1.14
CA GLY A 10 -2.66 10.89 0.14
C GLY A 10 -2.60 11.86 1.32
N GLY A 11 -2.92 11.38 2.52
CA GLY A 11 -2.90 12.19 3.74
C GLY A 11 -1.51 12.64 4.20
N THR A 12 -0.45 11.93 3.81
CA THR A 12 0.93 12.20 4.26
C THR A 12 1.92 12.36 3.12
N THR A 13 1.58 11.90 1.93
CA THR A 13 2.47 11.91 0.75
C THR A 13 1.68 12.10 -0.51
N THR A 14 2.26 12.81 -1.49
CA THR A 14 1.76 12.88 -2.86
C THR A 14 2.68 12.07 -3.76
N LYS A 15 2.08 11.20 -4.58
CA LYS A 15 2.79 10.39 -5.57
C LYS A 15 2.38 10.79 -6.97
N ILE A 16 3.32 10.72 -7.91
CA ILE A 16 3.11 11.07 -9.31
C ILE A 16 3.79 10.04 -10.22
N VAL A 17 3.16 9.74 -11.34
CA VAL A 17 3.67 8.85 -12.39
C VAL A 17 3.22 9.35 -13.74
N GLY A 18 3.99 9.10 -14.78
CA GLY A 18 3.55 9.25 -16.17
C GLY A 18 3.33 7.88 -16.80
N VAL A 19 2.33 7.78 -17.66
CA VAL A 19 2.05 6.57 -18.45
C VAL A 19 1.88 6.97 -19.91
N SER A 20 2.52 6.23 -20.80
CA SER A 20 2.36 6.37 -22.25
C SER A 20 2.19 5.00 -22.92
N VAL A 21 1.74 4.99 -24.16
CA VAL A 21 1.64 3.76 -24.97
C VAL A 21 2.69 3.80 -26.06
N LYS A 22 3.57 2.81 -26.07
CA LYS A 22 4.58 2.63 -27.12
C LYS A 22 3.94 2.29 -28.46
N LYS A 23 4.71 2.40 -29.53
CA LYS A 23 4.28 2.06 -30.89
C LYS A 23 3.87 0.58 -31.05
N ASP A 24 4.37 -0.29 -30.18
CA ASP A 24 4.03 -1.73 -30.13
C ASP A 24 2.77 -2.02 -29.29
N GLY A 25 2.09 -0.97 -28.79
CA GLY A 25 0.89 -1.10 -27.95
C GLY A 25 1.15 -1.36 -26.47
N LYS A 26 2.40 -1.49 -26.06
CA LYS A 26 2.74 -1.72 -24.65
C LYS A 26 2.70 -0.43 -23.84
N THR A 27 2.20 -0.54 -22.62
CA THR A 27 2.25 0.54 -21.63
C THR A 27 3.67 0.75 -21.14
N GLU A 28 4.12 1.98 -21.13
CA GLU A 28 5.40 2.43 -20.56
C GLU A 28 5.16 3.33 -19.37
N LEU A 29 5.82 3.01 -18.25
CA LEU A 29 5.82 3.84 -17.07
C LEU A 29 7.01 4.81 -17.10
N ILE A 30 6.72 6.09 -16.91
CA ILE A 30 7.73 7.09 -16.58
C ILE A 30 7.94 7.04 -15.07
N LYS A 31 9.20 6.92 -14.63
CA LYS A 31 9.59 6.59 -13.25
C LYS A 31 8.75 7.34 -12.21
N PRO A 32 8.04 6.61 -11.31
CA PRO A 32 7.24 7.22 -10.27
C PRO A 32 8.09 8.02 -9.28
N GLN A 33 7.49 9.08 -8.74
CA GLN A 33 8.11 9.90 -7.71
C GLN A 33 7.13 10.15 -6.56
N PHE A 34 7.67 10.48 -5.38
CA PHE A 34 6.85 10.94 -4.28
C PHE A 34 7.39 12.26 -3.71
N VAL A 35 6.46 13.07 -3.19
CA VAL A 35 6.75 14.35 -2.54
C VAL A 35 6.04 14.41 -1.20
N LYS A 36 6.71 14.92 -0.19
CA LYS A 36 6.12 15.27 1.10
C LYS A 36 5.90 16.77 1.15
N ALA A 37 4.68 17.20 1.38
CA ALA A 37 4.36 18.58 1.70
C ALA A 37 3.12 18.60 2.61
N ASN A 38 3.05 19.59 3.48
CA ASN A 38 1.96 19.71 4.46
C ASN A 38 0.68 20.28 3.83
N ASP A 39 0.82 21.04 2.73
CA ASP A 39 -0.30 21.60 1.99
C ASP A 39 -0.56 20.79 0.71
N PRO A 40 -1.77 20.25 0.51
CA PRO A 40 -2.10 19.42 -0.64
C PRO A 40 -1.91 20.14 -1.99
N ILE A 41 -2.26 21.41 -2.07
CA ILE A 41 -2.12 22.20 -3.32
C ILE A 41 -0.64 22.37 -3.66
N THR A 42 0.17 22.80 -2.71
CA THR A 42 1.63 22.93 -2.88
C THR A 42 2.25 21.59 -3.25
N ALA A 43 1.81 20.48 -2.62
CA ALA A 43 2.28 19.13 -2.92
C ALA A 43 2.01 18.73 -4.37
N ILE A 44 0.80 19.02 -4.88
CA ILE A 44 0.40 18.68 -6.24
C ILE A 44 1.22 19.47 -7.27
N TYR A 45 1.27 20.80 -7.12
CA TYR A 45 1.99 21.65 -8.06
C TYR A 45 3.52 21.40 -8.00
N GLY A 46 4.05 21.17 -6.80
CA GLY A 46 5.45 20.82 -6.59
C GLY A 46 5.81 19.45 -7.18
N ALA A 47 4.97 18.43 -6.98
CA ALA A 47 5.14 17.11 -7.56
C ALA A 47 5.10 17.16 -9.09
N PHE A 48 4.11 17.88 -9.65
CA PHE A 48 3.97 18.01 -11.10
C PHE A 48 5.17 18.73 -11.71
N GLY A 49 5.56 19.90 -11.17
CA GLY A 49 6.69 20.68 -11.69
C GLY A 49 8.00 19.90 -11.62
N LYS A 50 8.29 19.26 -10.46
CA LYS A 50 9.46 18.42 -10.29
C LYS A 50 9.47 17.24 -11.27
N PHE A 51 8.35 16.55 -11.41
CA PHE A 51 8.23 15.38 -12.26
C PHE A 51 8.45 15.73 -13.75
N THR A 52 7.83 16.81 -14.22
CA THR A 52 7.96 17.25 -15.62
C THR A 52 9.39 17.72 -15.93
N ASP A 53 10.02 18.46 -15.02
CA ASP A 53 11.40 18.94 -15.17
C ASP A 53 12.40 17.78 -15.22
N GLU A 54 12.35 16.85 -14.24
CA GLU A 54 13.28 15.72 -14.17
C GLU A 54 13.12 14.73 -15.34
N ASN A 55 11.94 14.66 -15.97
CA ASN A 55 11.70 13.77 -17.11
C ASN A 55 11.72 14.51 -18.47
N GLY A 56 12.06 15.81 -18.50
CA GLY A 56 12.13 16.60 -19.70
C GLY A 56 10.79 16.75 -20.46
N LEU A 57 9.66 16.62 -19.75
CA LEU A 57 8.32 16.69 -20.32
C LEU A 57 7.87 18.15 -20.48
N LYS A 58 7.38 18.50 -21.67
CA LYS A 58 6.67 19.75 -21.92
C LYS A 58 5.20 19.56 -21.65
N LEU A 59 4.46 20.65 -21.34
CA LEU A 59 3.01 20.60 -21.17
C LEU A 59 2.31 20.05 -22.44
N SER A 60 2.86 20.34 -23.63
CA SER A 60 2.36 19.82 -24.91
C SER A 60 2.47 18.30 -25.09
N ASP A 61 3.31 17.64 -24.29
CA ASP A 61 3.52 16.19 -24.35
C ASP A 61 2.52 15.44 -23.47
N ILE A 62 1.72 16.17 -22.67
CA ILE A 62 0.80 15.64 -21.69
C ILE A 62 -0.64 15.78 -22.19
N ASP A 63 -1.36 14.67 -22.32
CA ASP A 63 -2.75 14.67 -22.77
C ASP A 63 -3.72 15.11 -21.66
N LYS A 64 -3.52 14.60 -20.44
CA LYS A 64 -4.37 14.92 -19.27
C LYS A 64 -3.74 14.46 -17.95
N ILE A 65 -4.33 14.92 -16.86
CA ILE A 65 -3.97 14.54 -15.48
C ILE A 65 -5.12 13.75 -14.86
N MET A 66 -4.80 12.57 -14.34
CA MET A 66 -5.72 11.75 -13.54
C MET A 66 -5.37 11.91 -12.07
N MET A 67 -6.36 12.08 -11.21
CA MET A 67 -6.13 12.34 -9.79
C MET A 67 -6.94 11.40 -8.89
N THR A 68 -6.33 10.98 -7.79
CA THR A 68 -6.97 10.21 -6.73
C THR A 68 -6.47 10.63 -5.34
N GLY A 69 -6.98 9.99 -4.30
CA GLY A 69 -6.65 10.27 -2.91
C GLY A 69 -7.46 11.40 -2.29
N VAL A 70 -7.45 11.47 -0.97
CA VAL A 70 -8.27 12.43 -0.19
C VAL A 70 -7.97 13.89 -0.53
N GLY A 71 -6.71 14.22 -0.84
CA GLY A 71 -6.28 15.57 -1.19
C GLY A 71 -6.67 16.01 -2.60
N ALA A 72 -7.07 15.09 -3.49
CA ALA A 72 -7.55 15.44 -4.83
C ALA A 72 -8.83 16.33 -4.81
N SER A 73 -9.56 16.33 -3.69
CA SER A 73 -10.75 17.16 -3.50
C SER A 73 -10.45 18.67 -3.46
N TYR A 74 -9.21 19.06 -3.11
CA TYR A 74 -8.80 20.46 -3.07
C TYR A 74 -8.58 21.07 -4.45
N VAL A 75 -8.36 20.26 -5.50
CA VAL A 75 -8.21 20.73 -6.86
C VAL A 75 -9.59 20.88 -7.51
N LYS A 76 -9.96 22.12 -7.89
CA LYS A 76 -11.27 22.46 -8.45
C LYS A 76 -11.26 22.70 -9.96
N GLY A 77 -10.09 22.67 -10.59
CA GLY A 77 -9.94 22.98 -12.03
C GLY A 77 -8.71 22.33 -12.62
N ASP A 78 -8.33 22.84 -13.78
CA ASP A 78 -7.17 22.36 -14.53
C ASP A 78 -5.86 22.77 -13.87
N ILE A 79 -4.81 21.96 -14.04
CA ILE A 79 -3.44 22.23 -13.58
C ILE A 79 -2.64 22.69 -14.79
N TYR A 80 -2.12 23.91 -14.78
CA TYR A 80 -1.39 24.53 -15.90
C TYR A 80 -2.13 24.44 -17.24
N GLY A 81 -3.46 24.48 -17.23
CA GLY A 81 -4.30 24.36 -18.43
C GLY A 81 -4.51 22.94 -18.93
N LEU A 82 -3.96 21.93 -18.23
CA LEU A 82 -4.17 20.52 -18.52
C LEU A 82 -5.42 20.01 -17.81
N ARG A 83 -6.29 19.33 -18.56
CA ARG A 83 -7.53 18.76 -18.05
C ARG A 83 -7.25 17.78 -16.90
N CYS A 84 -7.94 18.00 -15.77
CA CYS A 84 -7.87 17.15 -14.60
C CYS A 84 -9.14 16.33 -14.43
N GLU A 85 -9.00 15.00 -14.34
CA GLU A 85 -10.10 14.08 -14.08
C GLU A 85 -9.83 13.31 -12.78
N LYS A 86 -10.90 12.98 -12.04
CA LYS A 86 -10.80 12.23 -10.79
C LYS A 86 -11.18 10.77 -11.02
N VAL A 87 -10.47 9.88 -10.34
CA VAL A 87 -10.78 8.45 -10.30
C VAL A 87 -10.94 7.99 -8.84
N SER A 88 -11.81 7.03 -8.62
CA SER A 88 -11.96 6.39 -7.30
C SER A 88 -10.65 5.77 -6.85
N GLU A 89 -10.22 6.07 -5.62
CA GLU A 89 -9.01 5.52 -5.03
C GLU A 89 -9.04 3.98 -5.01
N PHE A 90 -10.20 3.39 -4.73
CA PHE A 90 -10.35 1.93 -4.69
C PHE A 90 -10.23 1.30 -6.08
N TYR A 91 -10.78 1.95 -7.11
CA TYR A 91 -10.62 1.50 -8.49
C TYR A 91 -9.14 1.58 -8.92
N ALA A 92 -8.50 2.71 -8.67
CA ALA A 92 -7.08 2.91 -8.97
C ALA A 92 -6.19 1.91 -8.21
N THR A 93 -6.48 1.65 -6.95
CA THR A 93 -5.77 0.65 -6.14
C THR A 93 -5.89 -0.75 -6.75
N GLY A 94 -7.10 -1.18 -7.12
CA GLY A 94 -7.32 -2.48 -7.75
C GLY A 94 -6.58 -2.61 -9.08
N LEU A 95 -6.76 -1.63 -9.97
CA LEU A 95 -6.13 -1.62 -11.30
C LEU A 95 -4.60 -1.61 -11.21
N GLY A 96 -4.04 -0.74 -10.35
CA GLY A 96 -2.61 -0.64 -10.16
C GLY A 96 -2.00 -1.88 -9.51
N GLY A 97 -2.69 -2.48 -8.54
CA GLY A 97 -2.27 -3.74 -7.91
C GLY A 97 -2.22 -4.90 -8.90
N LEU A 98 -3.24 -5.03 -9.76
CA LEU A 98 -3.23 -6.05 -10.81
C LEU A 98 -2.13 -5.82 -11.85
N PHE A 99 -1.91 -4.55 -12.21
CA PHE A 99 -0.87 -4.20 -13.19
C PHE A 99 0.53 -4.51 -12.67
N THR A 100 0.86 -4.06 -11.45
CA THR A 100 2.19 -4.26 -10.85
C THR A 100 2.49 -5.72 -10.52
N ALA A 101 1.46 -6.52 -10.21
CA ALA A 101 1.61 -7.95 -9.94
C ALA A 101 1.46 -8.83 -11.20
N GLU A 102 1.17 -8.23 -12.36
CA GLU A 102 0.92 -8.94 -13.63
C GLU A 102 -0.17 -10.01 -13.52
N LEU A 103 -1.27 -9.68 -12.81
CA LEU A 103 -2.38 -10.58 -12.56
C LEU A 103 -3.67 -10.10 -13.22
N ASP A 104 -4.56 -11.05 -13.55
CA ASP A 104 -5.90 -10.76 -14.05
C ASP A 104 -6.96 -10.67 -12.94
N SER A 105 -6.69 -11.28 -11.78
CA SER A 105 -7.58 -11.21 -10.63
C SER A 105 -6.81 -11.43 -9.33
N ALA A 106 -7.09 -10.59 -8.32
CA ALA A 106 -6.51 -10.71 -6.99
C ALA A 106 -7.35 -9.96 -5.95
N LEU A 107 -7.09 -10.24 -4.68
CA LEU A 107 -7.40 -9.32 -3.59
C LEU A 107 -6.24 -8.32 -3.51
N VAL A 108 -6.50 -7.04 -3.72
CA VAL A 108 -5.50 -5.96 -3.58
C VAL A 108 -5.70 -5.27 -2.24
N VAL A 109 -4.64 -5.22 -1.44
CA VAL A 109 -4.63 -4.65 -0.09
C VAL A 109 -3.70 -3.46 -0.07
N SER A 110 -4.27 -2.27 0.07
CA SER A 110 -3.50 -1.02 0.15
C SER A 110 -3.21 -0.67 1.60
N MET A 111 -1.94 -0.80 1.98
CA MET A 111 -1.42 -0.52 3.32
C MET A 111 -0.85 0.91 3.38
N GLY A 112 -1.75 1.89 3.53
CA GLY A 112 -1.43 3.31 3.66
C GLY A 112 -1.49 3.80 5.11
N THR A 113 -2.10 4.95 5.35
CA THR A 113 -2.39 5.48 6.70
C THR A 113 -3.30 4.52 7.48
N GLY A 114 -4.35 4.03 6.85
CA GLY A 114 -5.12 2.84 7.22
C GLY A 114 -4.92 1.77 6.14
N THR A 115 -5.78 0.76 6.13
CA THR A 115 -5.73 -0.34 5.15
C THR A 115 -7.07 -0.46 4.44
N ALA A 116 -7.03 -0.53 3.11
CA ALA A 116 -8.19 -0.77 2.25
C ALA A 116 -8.03 -2.10 1.50
N VAL A 117 -9.15 -2.81 1.31
CA VAL A 117 -9.20 -4.13 0.67
C VAL A 117 -10.12 -4.07 -0.54
N VAL A 118 -9.59 -4.42 -1.71
CA VAL A 118 -10.30 -4.37 -3.00
C VAL A 118 -10.19 -5.73 -3.69
N HIS A 119 -11.31 -6.33 -4.03
CA HIS A 119 -11.32 -7.47 -4.94
C HIS A 119 -11.29 -6.94 -6.38
N ALA A 120 -10.22 -7.20 -7.09
CA ALA A 120 -9.93 -6.64 -8.40
C ALA A 120 -9.96 -7.73 -9.48
N LYS A 121 -10.59 -7.41 -10.65
CA LYS A 121 -10.58 -8.24 -11.85
C LYS A 121 -10.31 -7.37 -13.07
N ARG A 122 -9.32 -7.73 -13.89
CA ARG A 122 -8.99 -7.02 -15.13
C ARG A 122 -10.18 -7.06 -16.11
N GLY A 123 -10.56 -5.89 -16.62
CA GLY A 123 -11.73 -5.78 -17.51
C GLY A 123 -13.07 -6.07 -16.83
N GLY A 124 -13.11 -6.14 -15.50
CA GLY A 124 -14.28 -6.38 -14.67
C GLY A 124 -14.39 -5.38 -13.52
N ASP A 125 -15.13 -5.78 -12.48
CA ASP A 125 -15.40 -4.93 -11.34
C ASP A 125 -14.18 -4.80 -10.41
N MET A 126 -14.00 -3.61 -9.84
CA MET A 126 -13.13 -3.31 -8.71
C MET A 126 -14.00 -3.08 -7.48
N VAL A 127 -14.17 -4.14 -6.68
CA VAL A 127 -15.12 -4.15 -5.55
C VAL A 127 -14.39 -3.83 -4.25
N TYR A 128 -14.70 -2.69 -3.64
CA TYR A 128 -14.23 -2.38 -2.30
C TYR A 128 -14.94 -3.27 -1.27
N LEU A 129 -14.17 -4.11 -0.58
CA LEU A 129 -14.71 -5.05 0.43
C LEU A 129 -14.74 -4.46 1.85
N GLY A 130 -14.06 -3.35 2.05
CA GLY A 130 -13.90 -2.72 3.35
C GLY A 130 -12.44 -2.41 3.66
N GLY A 131 -12.16 -2.14 4.92
CA GLY A 131 -10.82 -1.83 5.39
C GLY A 131 -10.75 -1.78 6.90
N THR A 132 -9.62 -1.35 7.41
CA THR A 132 -9.39 -1.14 8.83
C THR A 132 -8.62 0.15 9.08
N GLY A 133 -8.85 0.77 10.24
CA GLY A 133 -8.02 1.87 10.72
C GLY A 133 -6.59 1.48 11.08
N VAL A 134 -6.30 0.16 11.14
CA VAL A 134 -4.95 -0.34 11.39
C VAL A 134 -4.09 -0.19 10.13
N GLY A 135 -2.97 0.54 10.25
CA GLY A 135 -2.05 0.84 9.16
C GLY A 135 -0.88 1.68 9.63
N GLY A 136 -0.29 2.42 8.70
CA GLY A 136 0.86 3.29 8.99
C GLY A 136 0.57 4.38 10.02
N GLY A 137 -0.65 4.91 10.05
CA GLY A 137 -1.08 5.85 11.06
C GLY A 137 -1.09 5.23 12.47
N THR A 138 -1.59 4.01 12.59
CA THR A 138 -1.57 3.25 13.85
C THR A 138 -0.14 2.97 14.29
N LEU A 139 0.71 2.51 13.38
CA LEU A 139 2.12 2.26 13.63
C LEU A 139 2.82 3.50 14.22
N VAL A 140 2.72 4.64 13.54
CA VAL A 140 3.34 5.89 13.97
C VAL A 140 2.74 6.40 15.27
N GLY A 141 1.41 6.38 15.39
CA GLY A 141 0.69 6.87 16.58
C GLY A 141 1.06 6.10 17.84
N LEU A 142 1.05 4.77 17.80
CA LEU A 142 1.42 3.93 18.93
C LEU A 142 2.91 4.04 19.26
N SER A 143 3.78 4.07 18.27
CA SER A 143 5.22 4.26 18.48
C SER A 143 5.51 5.62 19.14
N LYS A 144 4.82 6.67 18.71
CA LYS A 144 4.95 7.99 19.35
C LYS A 144 4.51 7.96 20.82
N LEU A 145 3.40 7.30 21.12
CA LEU A 145 2.88 7.20 22.50
C LEU A 145 3.80 6.36 23.38
N LEU A 146 4.21 5.18 22.94
CA LEU A 146 4.86 4.16 23.78
C LEU A 146 6.38 4.31 23.83
N ILE A 147 7.03 4.63 22.71
CA ILE A 147 8.50 4.68 22.61
C ILE A 147 9.05 6.05 22.20
N LYS A 148 8.18 7.07 22.05
CA LYS A 148 8.55 8.43 21.66
C LYS A 148 9.22 8.53 20.27
N ALA A 149 8.90 7.62 19.36
CA ALA A 149 9.37 7.61 17.97
C ALA A 149 8.19 7.81 17.01
N ASP A 150 8.30 8.75 16.07
CA ASP A 150 7.27 9.05 15.06
C ASP A 150 7.82 9.07 13.62
N VAL A 151 9.09 8.73 13.45
CA VAL A 151 9.74 8.56 12.16
C VAL A 151 9.85 7.07 11.84
N ILE A 152 9.24 6.64 10.73
CA ILE A 152 9.14 5.21 10.36
C ILE A 152 10.51 4.53 10.30
N SER A 153 11.54 5.18 9.74
CA SER A 153 12.89 4.60 9.70
C SER A 153 13.51 4.41 11.09
N HIS A 154 13.17 5.24 12.06
CA HIS A 154 13.64 5.05 13.44
C HIS A 154 12.88 3.89 14.12
N ILE A 155 11.58 3.77 13.86
CA ILE A 155 10.77 2.66 14.39
C ILE A 155 11.28 1.33 13.82
N GLU A 156 11.55 1.30 12.52
CA GLU A 156 12.14 0.14 11.85
C GLU A 156 13.52 -0.22 12.44
N GLU A 157 14.38 0.77 12.67
CA GLU A 157 15.70 0.54 13.23
C GLU A 157 15.61 -0.04 14.66
N TYR A 158 14.75 0.52 15.52
CA TYR A 158 14.50 -0.04 16.85
C TYR A 158 14.03 -1.50 16.75
N SER A 159 13.09 -1.80 15.85
CA SER A 159 12.51 -3.15 15.77
C SER A 159 13.51 -4.26 15.48
N LYS A 160 14.63 -3.96 14.83
CA LYS A 160 15.68 -4.94 14.50
C LYS A 160 16.33 -5.57 15.74
N GLY A 161 16.34 -4.86 16.85
CA GLY A 161 16.90 -5.36 18.12
C GLY A 161 15.85 -5.97 19.07
N GLY A 162 14.58 -6.01 18.65
CA GLY A 162 13.47 -6.43 19.50
C GLY A 162 13.29 -7.94 19.63
N ASP A 163 12.68 -8.34 20.74
CA ASP A 163 12.30 -9.71 21.04
C ASP A 163 10.79 -9.80 21.33
N LEU A 164 10.04 -10.42 20.40
CA LEU A 164 8.58 -10.60 20.53
C LEU A 164 8.19 -11.44 21.76
N SER A 165 9.05 -12.30 22.26
CA SER A 165 8.73 -13.11 23.45
C SER A 165 8.51 -12.28 24.72
N LYS A 166 8.98 -11.04 24.73
CA LYS A 166 8.80 -10.08 25.82
C LYS A 166 7.57 -9.19 25.66
N ILE A 167 6.85 -9.32 24.57
CA ILE A 167 5.70 -8.46 24.22
C ILE A 167 4.45 -9.29 23.94
N ASP A 168 4.56 -10.26 23.01
CA ASP A 168 3.42 -11.01 22.50
C ASP A 168 3.30 -12.38 23.18
N LEU A 169 2.06 -12.79 23.47
CA LEU A 169 1.77 -14.16 23.86
C LEU A 169 1.57 -14.98 22.57
N ARG A 170 2.42 -15.98 22.35
CA ARG A 170 2.39 -16.85 21.16
C ARG A 170 1.71 -18.19 21.44
N ILE A 171 1.32 -18.90 20.40
CA ILE A 171 0.69 -20.23 20.55
C ILE A 171 1.57 -21.17 21.34
N LYS A 172 2.89 -21.20 21.10
CA LYS A 172 3.85 -22.04 21.84
C LYS A 172 3.94 -21.75 23.34
N ASP A 173 3.53 -20.56 23.78
CA ASP A 173 3.56 -20.16 25.18
C ASP A 173 2.37 -20.71 25.97
N ILE A 174 1.29 -21.12 25.28
CA ILE A 174 0.03 -21.57 25.86
C ILE A 174 -0.39 -22.98 25.45
N SER A 175 0.26 -23.59 24.46
CA SER A 175 -0.04 -24.94 23.99
C SER A 175 1.23 -25.76 23.84
N GLN A 176 1.18 -27.01 24.32
CA GLN A 176 2.24 -28.01 24.11
C GLN A 176 1.93 -28.92 22.92
N ASP A 177 0.81 -28.70 22.24
CA ASP A 177 0.35 -29.55 21.16
C ASP A 177 0.84 -28.99 19.81
N ASP A 178 1.52 -29.81 19.02
CA ASP A 178 1.95 -29.50 17.64
C ASP A 178 0.73 -29.50 16.66
N GLY A 179 -0.35 -28.84 17.10
CA GLY A 179 -1.65 -28.85 16.45
C GLY A 179 -1.67 -28.17 15.06
N LEU A 180 -2.88 -27.93 14.58
CA LEU A 180 -3.19 -27.31 13.29
C LEU A 180 -2.62 -25.87 13.09
N LEU A 181 -2.16 -25.22 14.17
CA LEU A 181 -1.66 -23.85 14.15
C LEU A 181 -0.14 -23.82 14.31
N ASN A 182 0.50 -22.98 13.52
CA ASN A 182 1.92 -22.71 13.67
C ASN A 182 2.20 -22.12 15.08
N SER A 183 3.14 -22.71 15.80
CA SER A 183 3.50 -22.34 17.18
C SER A 183 4.00 -20.89 17.33
N GLU A 184 4.53 -20.30 16.26
CA GLU A 184 5.02 -18.91 16.25
C GLU A 184 3.92 -17.86 15.99
N LEU A 185 2.68 -18.29 15.72
CA LEU A 185 1.55 -17.36 15.60
C LEU A 185 1.27 -16.67 16.93
N THR A 186 0.90 -15.40 16.87
CA THR A 186 0.50 -14.62 18.02
C THR A 186 -0.90 -15.02 18.48
N ALA A 187 -1.02 -15.45 19.73
CA ALA A 187 -2.30 -15.67 20.39
C ALA A 187 -2.89 -14.36 20.93
N SER A 188 -2.03 -13.46 21.41
CA SER A 188 -2.42 -12.12 21.89
C SER A 188 -1.30 -11.12 21.68
N ASN A 189 -1.52 -10.15 20.79
CA ASN A 189 -0.58 -9.04 20.66
C ASN A 189 -0.53 -8.24 21.97
N PHE A 190 0.67 -7.93 22.43
CA PHE A 190 0.92 -7.30 23.74
C PHE A 190 0.35 -8.10 24.94
N GLY A 191 0.10 -9.40 24.76
CA GLY A 191 -0.47 -10.25 25.80
C GLY A 191 0.52 -10.78 26.84
N ASN A 192 1.83 -10.56 26.63
CA ASN A 192 2.91 -11.04 27.51
C ASN A 192 3.98 -9.98 27.76
N VAL A 193 3.56 -8.71 27.94
CA VAL A 193 4.51 -7.61 28.14
C VAL A 193 5.31 -7.80 29.41
N SER A 194 6.62 -7.99 29.26
CA SER A 194 7.57 -8.08 30.35
C SER A 194 7.83 -6.71 30.97
N ASP A 195 8.03 -6.66 32.30
CA ASP A 195 8.52 -5.47 33.01
C ASP A 195 9.96 -5.06 32.59
N MET A 196 10.67 -5.99 31.93
CA MET A 196 12.00 -5.77 31.34
C MET A 196 11.95 -5.47 29.83
N ALA A 197 10.76 -5.23 29.26
CA ALA A 197 10.61 -4.92 27.84
C ALA A 197 11.29 -3.59 27.49
N THR A 198 12.07 -3.60 26.41
CA THR A 198 12.78 -2.42 25.90
C THR A 198 11.98 -1.69 24.83
N LYS A 199 12.47 -0.53 24.38
CA LYS A 199 11.86 0.20 23.24
C LYS A 199 11.90 -0.62 21.96
N GLU A 200 12.94 -1.39 21.79
CA GLU A 200 13.17 -2.28 20.66
C GLU A 200 12.13 -3.38 20.62
N ASP A 201 11.86 -4.00 21.77
CA ASP A 201 10.82 -5.02 21.91
C ASP A 201 9.44 -4.44 21.58
N VAL A 202 9.11 -3.26 22.13
CA VAL A 202 7.83 -2.57 21.88
C VAL A 202 7.70 -2.16 20.40
N ALA A 203 8.76 -1.66 19.76
CA ALA A 203 8.75 -1.32 18.34
C ALA A 203 8.42 -2.53 17.47
N LEU A 204 9.05 -3.67 17.76
CA LEU A 204 8.80 -4.92 17.06
C LEU A 204 7.37 -5.43 17.31
N GLY A 205 6.87 -5.36 18.55
CA GLY A 205 5.48 -5.72 18.89
C GLY A 205 4.44 -4.90 18.14
N ILE A 206 4.64 -3.57 18.00
CA ILE A 206 3.74 -2.70 17.25
C ILE A 206 3.73 -3.09 15.76
N LEU A 207 4.90 -3.30 15.15
CA LEU A 207 5.02 -3.74 13.75
C LEU A 207 4.34 -5.11 13.55
N ASN A 208 4.61 -6.06 14.46
CA ASN A 208 3.99 -7.38 14.43
C ASN A 208 2.46 -7.27 14.45
N MET A 209 1.90 -6.56 15.40
CA MET A 209 0.47 -6.36 15.54
C MET A 209 -0.16 -5.76 14.27
N VAL A 210 0.46 -4.72 13.69
CA VAL A 210 -0.06 -4.08 12.47
C VAL A 210 -0.07 -5.06 11.30
N TYR A 211 1.03 -5.75 11.04
CA TYR A 211 1.11 -6.68 9.90
C TYR A 211 0.26 -7.93 10.10
N GLU A 212 0.22 -8.52 11.29
CA GLU A 212 -0.64 -9.68 11.56
C GLU A 212 -2.11 -9.33 11.42
N THR A 213 -2.55 -8.17 11.93
CA THR A 213 -3.93 -7.71 11.77
C THR A 213 -4.29 -7.56 10.29
N ILE A 214 -3.42 -6.91 9.50
CA ILE A 214 -3.62 -6.74 8.06
C ILE A 214 -3.63 -8.11 7.35
N GLY A 215 -2.70 -8.99 7.69
CA GLY A 215 -2.60 -10.34 7.12
C GLY A 215 -3.87 -11.16 7.37
N MET A 216 -4.35 -11.22 8.61
CA MET A 216 -5.55 -11.98 8.96
C MET A 216 -6.82 -11.41 8.32
N ILE A 217 -7.01 -10.09 8.31
CA ILE A 217 -8.13 -9.45 7.60
C ILE A 217 -8.07 -9.79 6.10
N SER A 218 -6.89 -9.77 5.50
CA SER A 218 -6.69 -10.10 4.09
C SER A 218 -7.04 -11.55 3.79
N ILE A 219 -6.68 -12.49 4.67
CA ILE A 219 -7.04 -13.91 4.56
C ILE A 219 -8.57 -14.08 4.61
N PHE A 220 -9.24 -13.46 5.58
CA PHE A 220 -10.69 -13.55 5.69
C PHE A 220 -11.40 -12.94 4.48
N ALA A 221 -10.95 -11.76 4.01
CA ALA A 221 -11.49 -11.13 2.82
C ALA A 221 -11.24 -11.99 1.56
N ALA A 222 -10.04 -12.55 1.39
CA ALA A 222 -9.72 -13.42 0.27
C ALA A 222 -10.63 -14.66 0.24
N ARG A 223 -10.84 -15.31 1.39
CA ARG A 223 -11.74 -16.45 1.51
C ARG A 223 -13.19 -16.09 1.17
N SER A 224 -13.67 -14.92 1.56
CA SER A 224 -15.05 -14.49 1.32
C SER A 224 -15.38 -14.32 -0.17
N VAL A 225 -14.37 -14.00 -1.00
CA VAL A 225 -14.51 -13.81 -2.46
C VAL A 225 -13.86 -14.92 -3.28
N GLY A 226 -13.31 -15.96 -2.65
CA GLY A 226 -12.62 -17.06 -3.31
C GLY A 226 -11.29 -16.69 -3.97
N ALA A 227 -10.68 -15.56 -3.60
CA ALA A 227 -9.38 -15.15 -4.11
C ALA A 227 -8.25 -16.01 -3.53
N LYS A 228 -7.30 -16.40 -4.37
CA LYS A 228 -6.12 -17.20 -3.98
C LYS A 228 -4.85 -16.37 -3.85
N ARG A 229 -4.84 -15.16 -4.41
CA ARG A 229 -3.71 -14.24 -4.42
C ARG A 229 -4.09 -12.94 -3.75
N VAL A 230 -3.23 -12.48 -2.86
CA VAL A 230 -3.34 -11.22 -2.13
C VAL A 230 -2.16 -10.35 -2.51
N VAL A 231 -2.42 -9.27 -3.23
CA VAL A 231 -1.39 -8.30 -3.64
C VAL A 231 -1.33 -7.18 -2.62
N LEU A 232 -0.19 -7.03 -1.99
CA LEU A 232 0.07 -6.01 -0.99
C LEU A 232 0.67 -4.76 -1.64
N THR A 233 0.08 -3.61 -1.39
CA THR A 233 0.50 -2.32 -1.93
C THR A 233 0.54 -1.24 -0.85
N GLY A 234 1.02 -0.06 -1.19
CA GLY A 234 1.05 1.08 -0.27
C GLY A 234 2.36 1.23 0.50
N ASN A 235 2.45 2.28 1.32
CA ASN A 235 3.72 2.71 1.92
C ASN A 235 4.32 1.72 2.92
N LEU A 236 3.49 0.91 3.60
CA LEU A 236 4.00 -0.08 4.56
C LEU A 236 4.80 -1.20 3.90
N THR A 237 4.65 -1.44 2.58
CA THR A 237 5.47 -2.41 1.85
C THR A 237 6.95 -2.04 1.80
N ARG A 238 7.29 -0.78 2.07
CA ARG A 238 8.67 -0.28 2.07
C ARG A 238 9.45 -0.58 3.36
N ILE A 239 8.77 -0.98 4.43
CA ILE A 239 9.41 -1.35 5.70
C ILE A 239 10.00 -2.75 5.53
N GLY A 240 11.30 -2.91 5.84
CA GLY A 240 12.04 -4.14 5.52
C GLY A 240 11.45 -5.41 6.11
N CYS A 241 10.90 -5.36 7.34
CA CYS A 241 10.26 -6.53 7.96
C CYS A 241 8.90 -6.92 7.32
N CYS A 242 8.35 -6.12 6.40
CA CYS A 242 7.09 -6.44 5.73
C CYS A 242 7.19 -7.74 4.93
N SER A 243 8.22 -7.90 4.10
CA SER A 243 8.41 -9.11 3.30
C SER A 243 8.57 -10.34 4.18
N GLU A 244 9.40 -10.26 5.22
CA GLU A 244 9.63 -11.38 6.16
C GLU A 244 8.34 -11.83 6.84
N LYS A 245 7.50 -10.88 7.26
CA LYS A 245 6.22 -11.18 7.90
C LYS A 245 5.24 -11.86 6.93
N PHE A 246 5.13 -11.39 5.70
CA PHE A 246 4.25 -12.01 4.72
C PHE A 246 4.81 -13.31 4.12
N ASP A 247 6.13 -13.48 4.08
CA ASP A 247 6.75 -14.77 3.80
C ASP A 247 6.43 -15.81 4.89
N PHE A 248 6.34 -15.37 6.16
CA PHE A 248 5.85 -16.24 7.22
C PHE A 248 4.41 -16.71 6.97
N PHE A 249 3.50 -15.81 6.55
CA PHE A 249 2.14 -16.21 6.14
C PHE A 249 2.14 -17.13 4.92
N ASN A 250 3.03 -16.91 3.94
CA ASN A 250 3.14 -17.76 2.77
C ASN A 250 3.57 -19.20 3.09
N LYS A 251 4.38 -19.41 4.15
CA LYS A 251 4.71 -20.76 4.66
C LYS A 251 3.48 -21.52 5.17
N MET A 252 2.41 -20.81 5.49
CA MET A 252 1.12 -21.38 5.92
C MET A 252 0.06 -21.35 4.82
N GLN A 253 0.46 -21.30 3.55
CA GLN A 253 -0.45 -21.23 2.41
C GLN A 253 -1.43 -22.41 2.39
N ASP A 254 -1.01 -23.61 2.77
CA ASP A 254 -1.89 -24.80 2.82
C ASP A 254 -3.00 -24.63 3.84
N THR A 255 -2.72 -23.96 4.97
CA THR A 255 -3.70 -23.68 6.03
C THR A 255 -4.65 -22.54 5.64
N TYR A 256 -4.12 -21.45 5.11
CA TYR A 256 -4.89 -20.24 4.82
C TYR A 256 -5.49 -20.20 3.42
N GLY A 257 -4.94 -20.95 2.48
CA GLY A 257 -5.42 -21.06 1.10
C GLY A 257 -5.14 -19.84 0.24
N VAL A 258 -4.21 -18.96 0.65
CA VAL A 258 -3.86 -17.72 -0.03
C VAL A 258 -2.35 -17.53 -0.13
N GLN A 259 -1.91 -16.86 -1.19
CA GLN A 259 -0.53 -16.45 -1.41
C GLN A 259 -0.45 -14.92 -1.37
N PHE A 260 0.43 -14.37 -0.54
CA PHE A 260 0.74 -12.94 -0.49
C PHE A 260 1.85 -12.60 -1.49
N ILE A 261 1.67 -11.51 -2.21
CA ILE A 261 2.58 -11.01 -3.23
C ILE A 261 2.85 -9.54 -2.96
N ILE A 262 4.11 -9.16 -2.86
CA ILE A 262 4.55 -7.77 -2.80
C ILE A 262 5.27 -7.48 -4.13
N PRO A 263 4.62 -6.81 -5.09
CA PRO A 263 5.26 -6.52 -6.37
C PRO A 263 6.32 -5.42 -6.21
N GLU A 264 7.25 -5.36 -7.15
CA GLU A 264 8.19 -4.23 -7.23
C GLU A 264 7.42 -2.92 -7.43
N GLY A 265 7.79 -1.87 -6.72
CA GLY A 265 7.09 -0.58 -6.76
C GLY A 265 5.67 -0.61 -6.15
N ALA A 266 5.38 -1.58 -5.27
CA ALA A 266 4.09 -1.75 -4.61
C ALA A 266 3.55 -0.46 -3.97
N GLU A 267 4.43 0.41 -3.48
CA GLU A 267 4.06 1.70 -2.91
C GLU A 267 3.46 2.67 -3.93
N TYR A 268 3.72 2.46 -5.22
CA TYR A 268 3.20 3.30 -6.31
C TYR A 268 1.97 2.70 -7.00
N ALA A 269 1.50 1.53 -6.61
CA ALA A 269 0.42 0.84 -7.31
C ALA A 269 -0.82 1.72 -7.52
N THR A 270 -1.31 2.41 -6.48
CA THR A 270 -2.49 3.29 -6.59
C THR A 270 -2.29 4.42 -7.61
N VAL A 271 -1.14 5.09 -7.61
CA VAL A 271 -0.88 6.18 -8.56
C VAL A 271 -0.70 5.65 -9.99
N ILE A 272 -0.12 4.46 -10.15
CA ILE A 272 -0.03 3.77 -11.45
C ILE A 272 -1.43 3.45 -11.97
N GLY A 273 -2.29 2.85 -11.14
CA GLY A 273 -3.67 2.58 -11.51
C GLY A 273 -4.48 3.84 -11.83
N THR A 274 -4.16 4.95 -11.15
CA THR A 274 -4.75 6.27 -11.46
C THR A 274 -4.44 6.71 -12.89
N ALA A 275 -3.19 6.61 -13.33
CA ALA A 275 -2.80 6.95 -14.69
C ALA A 275 -3.36 5.96 -15.73
N LEU A 276 -3.33 4.66 -15.44
CA LEU A 276 -3.85 3.59 -16.31
C LEU A 276 -5.36 3.77 -16.59
N TYR A 277 -6.14 4.17 -15.60
CA TYR A 277 -7.57 4.47 -15.80
C TYR A 277 -7.79 5.52 -16.88
N GLY A 278 -6.88 6.50 -16.97
CA GLY A 278 -6.92 7.50 -18.03
C GLY A 278 -6.67 6.92 -19.43
N LEU A 279 -5.85 5.85 -19.55
CA LEU A 279 -5.64 5.14 -20.82
C LEU A 279 -6.88 4.35 -21.23
N GLU A 280 -7.51 3.61 -20.30
CA GLU A 280 -8.69 2.78 -20.60
C GLU A 280 -9.86 3.63 -21.14
N ARG A 281 -10.08 4.83 -20.61
CA ARG A 281 -11.13 5.74 -21.09
C ARG A 281 -10.77 6.46 -22.38
N GLY A 282 -9.50 6.59 -22.73
CA GLY A 282 -9.06 7.20 -23.99
C GLY A 282 -9.20 6.30 -25.22
N THR A 283 -9.37 4.99 -25.01
CA THR A 283 -9.54 4.00 -26.10
C THR A 283 -11.00 3.76 -26.49
N ASN A 284 -11.96 4.40 -25.80
CA ASN A 284 -13.40 4.27 -26.04
C ASN A 284 -14.02 5.51 -26.74
N ILE A 285 -13.25 6.22 -27.59
CA ILE A 285 -13.75 7.28 -28.49
C ILE A 285 -13.60 6.83 -29.94
#